data_a2917b29946e82f525951e87bce56d8d
#
_entry.id   a2917b29946e82f525951e87bce56d8d
#
_cell.length_a   1.000
_cell.length_b   1.000
_cell.length_c   1.000
_cell.angle_alpha   90.00
_cell.angle_beta   90.00
_cell.angle_gamma   90.00
#
_symmetry.space_group_name_H-M   'P 1'
#
loop_
_entity.id
_entity.type
_entity.pdbx_description
1 polymer ?
#
loop_
_entity_poly.entity_id
_entity_poly.type
_entity_poly.pdbx_seq_one_letter_code
_entity_poly.pdbx_strand_id
1 'polypeptide(L)'
;MVEGEEALVGNVTSGVVRVGATVRRPAGPWTEGVDAFLEHLREAGFTGAPRPLGRDEQGRQVLEYVPGEMGDATGTYTLVELAEIGRMQRALHDAAVSFVAPSATRWESPIPPDRAELICHNDVSPWNLVRADRGWVLIDWDNVAPSSRLWDLAYAAQSMAGMSPRRDPAESAARLRAYTGGYGLDPAFGPELAVLLGHRARAMYHLLETGFRENRQPWARIFAEDGPYWRDTADYLDAHVPVWAAALA
;
A
#
# COMPACT_ATOMS: atom_id res chain seq x y z
N MET A 1 -22.39 -9.23 -17.24
CA MET A 1 -22.04 -7.79 -17.13
C MET A 1 -23.28 -7.00 -17.51
N VAL A 2 -23.61 -6.00 -16.73
CA VAL A 2 -24.69 -5.06 -17.06
C VAL A 2 -24.17 -4.12 -18.13
N GLU A 3 -25.04 -3.61 -19.00
CA GLU A 3 -24.66 -2.69 -20.08
C GLU A 3 -23.92 -1.45 -19.50
N GLY A 4 -22.70 -1.18 -19.97
CA GLY A 4 -21.85 -0.09 -19.48
C GLY A 4 -20.83 -0.45 -18.38
N GLU A 5 -20.71 -1.72 -18.00
CA GLU A 5 -19.66 -2.19 -17.07
C GLU A 5 -18.40 -2.61 -17.83
N GLU A 6 -17.27 -1.99 -17.48
CA GLU A 6 -15.92 -2.34 -17.94
C GLU A 6 -15.19 -3.06 -16.80
N ALA A 7 -14.75 -4.30 -17.02
CA ALA A 7 -14.00 -5.06 -16.00
C ALA A 7 -12.63 -4.43 -15.74
N LEU A 8 -12.30 -4.21 -14.48
CA LEU A 8 -10.96 -3.82 -14.05
C LEU A 8 -10.24 -5.06 -13.51
N VAL A 9 -9.03 -5.30 -14.01
CA VAL A 9 -8.23 -6.47 -13.63
C VAL A 9 -7.44 -6.15 -12.36
N GLY A 10 -7.68 -6.90 -11.29
CA GLY A 10 -6.91 -6.86 -10.05
C GLY A 10 -6.32 -8.24 -9.71
N ASN A 11 -5.25 -8.28 -8.92
CA ASN A 11 -4.58 -9.53 -8.55
C ASN A 11 -5.30 -10.30 -7.43
N VAL A 12 -6.02 -9.62 -6.56
CA VAL A 12 -6.63 -10.19 -5.34
C VAL A 12 -8.15 -10.13 -5.41
N THR A 13 -8.71 -8.96 -5.66
CA THR A 13 -10.16 -8.75 -5.64
C THR A 13 -10.76 -8.95 -7.03
N SER A 14 -11.65 -9.93 -7.17
CA SER A 14 -12.43 -10.17 -8.39
C SER A 14 -13.73 -9.37 -8.39
N GLY A 15 -14.29 -9.12 -9.58
CA GLY A 15 -15.60 -8.46 -9.71
C GLY A 15 -15.54 -6.93 -9.56
N VAL A 16 -14.37 -6.34 -9.69
CA VAL A 16 -14.21 -4.88 -9.77
C VAL A 16 -14.53 -4.42 -11.18
N VAL A 17 -15.42 -3.44 -11.32
CA VAL A 17 -15.82 -2.89 -12.61
C VAL A 17 -15.86 -1.37 -12.57
N ARG A 18 -15.55 -0.75 -13.70
CA ARG A 18 -15.78 0.67 -13.94
C ARG A 18 -17.17 0.90 -14.53
N VAL A 19 -17.87 1.89 -14.01
CA VAL A 19 -19.16 2.37 -14.54
C VAL A 19 -19.10 3.88 -14.65
N GLY A 20 -18.85 4.38 -15.84
CA GLY A 20 -18.66 5.83 -16.07
C GLY A 20 -17.50 6.41 -15.26
N ALA A 21 -17.80 7.36 -14.38
CA ALA A 21 -16.82 8.00 -13.48
C ALA A 21 -16.72 7.32 -12.09
N THR A 22 -17.15 6.07 -11.96
CA THR A 22 -17.14 5.33 -10.70
C THR A 22 -16.55 3.95 -10.84
N VAL A 23 -16.02 3.40 -9.72
CA VAL A 23 -15.63 2.00 -9.58
C VAL A 23 -16.65 1.29 -8.68
N ARG A 24 -17.08 0.10 -9.08
CA ARG A 24 -17.95 -0.79 -8.31
C ARG A 24 -17.12 -1.99 -7.88
N ARG A 25 -17.17 -2.34 -6.60
CA ARG A 25 -16.44 -3.50 -6.09
C ARG A 25 -17.26 -4.25 -5.04
N PRO A 26 -17.05 -5.57 -4.89
CA PRO A 26 -17.73 -6.34 -3.86
C PRO A 26 -17.53 -5.71 -2.48
N ALA A 27 -18.59 -5.66 -1.68
CA ALA A 27 -18.51 -5.18 -0.31
C ALA A 27 -18.25 -6.35 0.64
N GLY A 28 -17.37 -6.14 1.61
CA GLY A 28 -17.06 -7.06 2.70
C GLY A 28 -17.36 -6.44 4.07
N PRO A 29 -17.14 -7.20 5.16
CA PRO A 29 -17.34 -6.71 6.53
C PRO A 29 -16.48 -5.49 6.90
N TRP A 30 -15.37 -5.25 6.20
CA TRP A 30 -14.45 -4.12 6.39
C TRP A 30 -14.91 -2.85 5.66
N THR A 31 -15.78 -2.96 4.67
CA THR A 31 -16.07 -1.87 3.72
C THR A 31 -16.65 -0.63 4.40
N GLU A 32 -17.48 -0.80 5.45
CA GLU A 32 -18.02 0.34 6.19
C GLU A 32 -16.92 1.13 6.91
N GLY A 33 -15.94 0.43 7.48
CA GLY A 33 -14.78 1.06 8.10
C GLY A 33 -13.90 1.79 7.09
N VAL A 34 -13.69 1.20 5.91
CA VAL A 34 -12.94 1.81 4.80
C VAL A 34 -13.65 3.06 4.31
N ASP A 35 -14.98 3.01 4.10
CA ASP A 35 -15.75 4.18 3.66
C ASP A 35 -15.68 5.32 4.69
N ALA A 36 -15.81 5.00 5.98
CA ALA A 36 -15.69 6.00 7.05
C ALA A 36 -14.29 6.62 7.10
N PHE A 37 -13.24 5.82 6.88
CA PHE A 37 -11.86 6.32 6.85
C PHE A 37 -11.61 7.19 5.62
N LEU A 38 -12.05 6.80 4.43
CA LEU A 38 -11.93 7.59 3.21
C LEU A 38 -12.66 8.94 3.32
N GLU A 39 -13.85 8.94 3.94
CA GLU A 39 -14.59 10.19 4.18
C GLU A 39 -13.85 11.09 5.17
N HIS A 40 -13.30 10.52 6.26
CA HIS A 40 -12.46 11.26 7.20
C HIS A 40 -11.24 11.89 6.52
N LEU A 41 -10.53 11.13 5.67
CA LEU A 41 -9.38 11.64 4.92
C LEU A 41 -9.78 12.83 4.02
N ARG A 42 -10.93 12.72 3.35
CA ARG A 42 -11.49 13.80 2.53
C ARG A 42 -11.77 15.06 3.38
N GLU A 43 -12.40 14.90 4.55
CA GLU A 43 -12.71 16.00 5.47
C GLU A 43 -11.45 16.63 6.06
N ALA A 44 -10.41 15.83 6.30
CA ALA A 44 -9.09 16.29 6.72
C ALA A 44 -8.29 16.97 5.58
N GLY A 45 -8.85 17.05 4.35
CA GLY A 45 -8.22 17.70 3.21
C GLY A 45 -7.18 16.84 2.46
N PHE A 46 -7.11 15.53 2.74
CA PHE A 46 -6.25 14.64 1.99
C PHE A 46 -6.84 14.33 0.61
N THR A 47 -6.11 14.68 -0.46
CA THR A 47 -6.55 14.52 -1.85
C THR A 47 -6.04 13.26 -2.52
N GLY A 48 -5.15 12.52 -1.86
CA GLY A 48 -4.49 11.31 -2.40
C GLY A 48 -5.31 10.01 -2.27
N ALA A 49 -6.64 10.11 -2.15
CA ALA A 49 -7.55 8.97 -2.07
C ALA A 49 -8.79 9.19 -2.96
N PRO A 50 -9.46 8.10 -3.43
CA PRO A 50 -10.75 8.20 -4.10
C PRO A 50 -11.85 8.56 -3.09
N ARG A 51 -12.89 9.24 -3.55
CA ARG A 51 -14.06 9.55 -2.72
C ARG A 51 -14.97 8.32 -2.59
N PRO A 52 -15.43 7.98 -1.37
CA PRO A 52 -16.50 7.01 -1.20
C PRO A 52 -17.84 7.63 -1.67
N LEU A 53 -18.62 6.87 -2.43
CA LEU A 53 -19.88 7.32 -3.03
C LEU A 53 -21.08 6.45 -2.60
N GLY A 54 -20.88 5.63 -1.57
CA GLY A 54 -21.92 4.78 -0.98
C GLY A 54 -22.03 3.39 -1.62
N ARG A 55 -23.25 2.90 -1.81
CA ARG A 55 -23.56 1.59 -2.35
C ARG A 55 -24.44 1.69 -3.58
N ASP A 56 -24.28 0.76 -4.51
CA ASP A 56 -25.23 0.59 -5.62
C ASP A 56 -26.40 -0.33 -5.24
N GLU A 57 -27.33 -0.52 -6.19
CA GLU A 57 -28.52 -1.37 -6.00
C GLU A 57 -28.19 -2.85 -5.72
N GLN A 58 -26.97 -3.30 -6.08
CA GLN A 58 -26.47 -4.64 -5.81
C GLN A 58 -25.71 -4.73 -4.47
N GLY A 59 -25.63 -3.64 -3.71
CA GLY A 59 -24.91 -3.55 -2.44
C GLY A 59 -23.39 -3.47 -2.59
N ARG A 60 -22.86 -3.28 -3.80
CA ARG A 60 -21.42 -3.11 -4.06
C ARG A 60 -20.97 -1.73 -3.57
N GLN A 61 -19.73 -1.66 -3.06
CA GLN A 61 -19.07 -0.38 -2.76
C GLN A 61 -18.92 0.44 -4.05
N VAL A 62 -19.20 1.73 -3.96
CA VAL A 62 -19.04 2.70 -5.03
C VAL A 62 -17.98 3.70 -4.63
N LEU A 63 -16.91 3.77 -5.42
CA LEU A 63 -15.83 4.74 -5.26
C LEU A 63 -15.73 5.62 -6.51
N GLU A 64 -15.14 6.79 -6.34
CA GLU A 64 -14.70 7.62 -7.46
C GLU A 64 -13.73 6.82 -8.35
N TYR A 65 -13.94 6.86 -9.66
CA TYR A 65 -12.90 6.44 -10.60
C TYR A 65 -11.86 7.55 -10.73
N VAL A 66 -10.61 7.23 -10.47
CA VAL A 66 -9.50 8.18 -10.57
C VAL A 66 -8.88 8.06 -11.96
N PRO A 67 -9.14 9.01 -12.88
CA PRO A 67 -8.48 9.00 -14.18
C PRO A 67 -7.00 9.38 -14.01
N GLY A 68 -6.14 8.72 -14.78
CA GLY A 68 -4.70 8.98 -14.72
C GLY A 68 -3.90 7.81 -15.24
N GLU A 69 -2.60 7.93 -15.14
CA GLU A 69 -1.65 6.89 -15.48
C GLU A 69 -1.37 6.02 -14.26
N MET A 70 -1.54 4.70 -14.41
CA MET A 70 -1.18 3.76 -13.34
C MET A 70 0.32 3.81 -13.07
N GLY A 71 0.68 3.71 -11.80
CA GLY A 71 2.06 3.64 -11.40
C GLY A 71 2.78 2.47 -12.06
N ASP A 72 4.07 2.68 -12.36
CA ASP A 72 4.88 1.68 -13.01
C ASP A 72 5.26 0.55 -12.04
N ALA A 73 4.69 -0.63 -12.26
CA ALA A 73 5.00 -1.83 -11.48
C ALA A 73 6.49 -2.24 -11.52
N THR A 74 7.26 -1.72 -12.48
CA THR A 74 8.72 -1.94 -12.55
C THR A 74 9.51 -1.07 -11.57
N GLY A 75 8.87 -0.10 -10.91
CA GLY A 75 9.49 0.79 -9.93
C GLY A 75 10.50 1.76 -10.55
N THR A 76 10.22 2.25 -11.76
CA THR A 76 11.12 3.16 -12.50
C THR A 76 10.98 4.64 -12.10
N TYR A 77 10.35 4.94 -10.95
CA TYR A 77 10.23 6.32 -10.45
C TYR A 77 11.58 7.02 -10.33
N THR A 78 11.62 8.28 -10.72
CA THR A 78 12.76 9.18 -10.45
C THR A 78 12.87 9.45 -8.94
N LEU A 79 14.04 9.97 -8.50
CA LEU A 79 14.22 10.35 -7.09
C LEU A 79 13.25 11.48 -6.67
N VAL A 80 12.88 12.36 -7.59
CA VAL A 80 11.91 13.43 -7.36
C VAL A 80 10.52 12.85 -7.11
N GLU A 81 10.07 11.93 -7.96
CA GLU A 81 8.79 11.25 -7.82
C GLU A 81 8.71 10.42 -6.54
N LEU A 82 9.81 9.73 -6.17
CA LEU A 82 9.88 9.01 -4.91
C LEU A 82 9.68 9.94 -3.72
N ALA A 83 10.31 11.14 -3.74
CA ALA A 83 10.11 12.13 -2.70
C ALA A 83 8.68 12.69 -2.68
N GLU A 84 8.03 12.85 -3.83
CA GLU A 84 6.62 13.27 -3.93
C GLU A 84 5.67 12.22 -3.33
N ILE A 85 5.88 10.94 -3.68
CA ILE A 85 5.10 9.83 -3.15
C ILE A 85 5.31 9.71 -1.63
N GLY A 86 6.54 9.87 -1.15
CA GLY A 86 6.83 9.92 0.29
C GLY A 86 6.07 11.04 1.00
N ARG A 87 6.02 12.26 0.44
CA ARG A 87 5.21 13.37 0.99
C ARG A 87 3.73 13.04 1.03
N MET A 88 3.21 12.39 -0.02
CA MET A 88 1.82 11.95 -0.07
C MET A 88 1.52 10.94 1.03
N GLN A 89 2.38 9.91 1.26
CA GLN A 89 2.19 8.95 2.36
C GLN A 89 2.30 9.64 3.73
N ARG A 90 3.18 10.63 3.89
CA ARG A 90 3.24 11.42 5.13
C ARG A 90 1.92 12.16 5.37
N ALA A 91 1.38 12.82 4.36
CA ALA A 91 0.10 13.53 4.47
C ALA A 91 -1.06 12.57 4.81
N LEU A 92 -1.06 11.35 4.24
CA LEU A 92 -2.00 10.29 4.61
C LEU A 92 -1.91 9.98 6.10
N HIS A 93 -0.72 9.68 6.60
CA HIS A 93 -0.51 9.33 8.00
C HIS A 93 -0.87 10.47 8.96
N ASP A 94 -0.59 11.72 8.57
CA ASP A 94 -0.95 12.88 9.41
C ASP A 94 -2.46 13.11 9.44
N ALA A 95 -3.15 12.94 8.33
CA ALA A 95 -4.61 12.97 8.27
C ALA A 95 -5.26 11.83 9.09
N ALA A 96 -4.63 10.65 9.12
CA ALA A 96 -5.15 9.48 9.84
C ALA A 96 -5.09 9.60 11.37
N VAL A 97 -4.24 10.48 11.94
CA VAL A 97 -4.05 10.60 13.41
C VAL A 97 -5.34 10.89 14.16
N SER A 98 -6.21 11.70 13.59
CA SER A 98 -7.46 12.12 14.24
C SER A 98 -8.65 11.20 13.94
N PHE A 99 -8.44 10.13 13.16
CA PHE A 99 -9.52 9.20 12.84
C PHE A 99 -9.89 8.33 14.04
N VAL A 100 -11.18 8.31 14.37
CA VAL A 100 -11.74 7.41 15.37
C VAL A 100 -12.65 6.42 14.65
N ALA A 101 -12.21 5.18 14.59
CA ALA A 101 -13.00 4.12 13.95
C ALA A 101 -14.33 3.89 14.68
N PRO A 102 -15.44 3.66 13.95
CA PRO A 102 -16.69 3.21 14.56
C PRO A 102 -16.46 1.94 15.40
N SER A 103 -17.14 1.81 16.53
CA SER A 103 -16.89 0.76 17.52
C SER A 103 -17.08 -0.69 17.04
N ALA A 104 -17.83 -0.89 15.96
CA ALA A 104 -18.09 -2.20 15.34
C ALA A 104 -17.22 -2.46 14.09
N THR A 105 -16.26 -1.57 13.78
CA THR A 105 -15.44 -1.69 12.57
C THR A 105 -14.65 -3.00 12.57
N ARG A 106 -14.75 -3.72 11.47
CA ARG A 106 -13.90 -4.86 11.16
C ARG A 106 -12.87 -4.44 10.12
N TRP A 107 -11.64 -4.87 10.33
CA TRP A 107 -10.55 -4.60 9.40
C TRP A 107 -10.09 -5.90 8.74
N GLU A 108 -9.70 -5.81 7.48
CA GLU A 108 -9.03 -6.90 6.77
C GLU A 108 -7.53 -6.61 6.76
N SER A 109 -6.74 -7.43 7.42
CA SER A 109 -5.28 -7.29 7.43
C SER A 109 -4.64 -8.66 7.36
N PRO A 110 -4.26 -9.11 6.14
CA PRO A 110 -3.66 -10.42 5.95
C PRO A 110 -2.28 -10.55 6.61
N ILE A 111 -1.58 -9.43 6.82
CA ILE A 111 -0.30 -9.37 7.52
C ILE A 111 -0.50 -8.57 8.80
N PRO A 112 -0.39 -9.18 9.99
CA PRO A 112 -0.47 -8.46 11.25
C PRO A 112 0.60 -7.36 11.34
N PRO A 113 0.24 -6.16 11.85
CA PRO A 113 1.20 -5.09 12.07
C PRO A 113 2.10 -5.40 13.28
N ASP A 114 3.21 -4.68 13.38
CA ASP A 114 4.07 -4.69 14.57
C ASP A 114 3.40 -4.00 15.77
N ARG A 115 2.67 -2.91 15.51
CA ARG A 115 1.94 -2.10 16.51
C ARG A 115 0.67 -1.50 15.87
N ALA A 116 -0.28 -1.10 16.71
CA ALA A 116 -1.50 -0.40 16.28
C ALA A 116 -1.44 1.06 16.79
N GLU A 117 -0.92 1.97 15.97
CA GLU A 117 -0.77 3.40 16.30
C GLU A 117 -1.84 4.26 15.62
N LEU A 118 -2.14 3.96 14.37
CA LEU A 118 -3.11 4.67 13.53
C LEU A 118 -3.66 3.72 12.46
N ILE A 119 -4.63 4.18 11.70
CA ILE A 119 -5.08 3.44 10.52
C ILE A 119 -4.15 3.75 9.35
N CYS A 120 -3.60 2.71 8.73
CA CYS A 120 -2.70 2.79 7.58
C CYS A 120 -3.29 2.09 6.36
N HIS A 121 -2.73 2.37 5.18
CA HIS A 121 -3.11 1.71 3.93
C HIS A 121 -2.63 0.26 3.88
N ASN A 122 -1.45 -0.02 4.42
CA ASN A 122 -0.76 -1.32 4.48
C ASN A 122 -0.38 -1.97 3.13
N ASP A 123 -0.69 -1.30 2.01
CA ASP A 123 -0.38 -1.80 0.67
C ASP A 123 -0.02 -0.65 -0.30
N VAL A 124 0.78 0.31 0.17
CA VAL A 124 1.30 1.40 -0.66
C VAL A 124 2.34 0.83 -1.63
N SER A 125 1.94 0.65 -2.88
CA SER A 125 2.75 -0.02 -3.91
C SER A 125 2.53 0.62 -5.29
N PRO A 126 3.46 0.42 -6.26
CA PRO A 126 3.34 1.00 -7.59
C PRO A 126 2.03 0.69 -8.30
N TRP A 127 1.52 -0.53 -8.16
CA TRP A 127 0.28 -0.97 -8.80
C TRP A 127 -0.99 -0.43 -8.13
N ASN A 128 -0.88 0.17 -6.94
CA ASN A 128 -1.96 0.83 -6.21
C ASN A 128 -1.86 2.35 -6.28
N LEU A 129 -1.05 2.88 -7.21
CA LEU A 129 -0.81 4.30 -7.34
C LEU A 129 -1.23 4.80 -8.73
N VAL A 130 -1.94 5.93 -8.76
CA VAL A 130 -2.36 6.61 -9.99
C VAL A 130 -1.75 8.00 -10.02
N ARG A 131 -1.10 8.36 -11.12
CA ARG A 131 -0.70 9.73 -11.43
C ARG A 131 -1.90 10.46 -12.06
N ALA A 132 -2.65 11.19 -11.24
CA ALA A 132 -3.80 11.97 -11.66
C ALA A 132 -3.47 13.45 -11.79
N ASP A 133 -4.37 14.26 -12.38
CA ASP A 133 -4.19 15.72 -12.50
C ASP A 133 -4.03 16.42 -11.14
N ARG A 134 -4.63 15.86 -10.08
CA ARG A 134 -4.52 16.34 -8.69
C ARG A 134 -3.30 15.83 -7.93
N GLY A 135 -2.36 15.13 -8.61
CA GLY A 135 -1.17 14.51 -8.02
C GLY A 135 -1.32 13.00 -7.84
N TRP A 136 -0.49 12.43 -6.97
CA TRP A 136 -0.50 10.99 -6.68
C TRP A 136 -1.73 10.59 -5.86
N VAL A 137 -2.44 9.54 -6.31
CA VAL A 137 -3.64 9.00 -5.64
C VAL A 137 -3.46 7.52 -5.41
N LEU A 138 -3.62 7.08 -4.17
CA LEU A 138 -3.66 5.67 -3.79
C LEU A 138 -5.05 5.09 -4.07
N ILE A 139 -5.07 3.89 -4.62
CA ILE A 139 -6.27 3.08 -4.83
C ILE A 139 -6.12 1.73 -4.12
N ASP A 140 -7.15 0.92 -4.13
CA ASP A 140 -7.20 -0.40 -3.48
C ASP A 140 -7.02 -0.35 -1.96
N TRP A 141 -8.03 0.15 -1.28
CA TRP A 141 -8.08 0.38 0.17
C TRP A 141 -8.58 -0.82 0.99
N ASP A 142 -8.51 -2.06 0.46
CA ASP A 142 -9.00 -3.24 1.17
C ASP A 142 -8.14 -3.64 2.38
N ASN A 143 -6.84 -3.38 2.32
CA ASN A 143 -5.89 -3.72 3.38
C ASN A 143 -5.79 -2.66 4.49
N VAL A 144 -6.67 -1.64 4.46
CA VAL A 144 -6.72 -0.59 5.47
C VAL A 144 -7.03 -1.20 6.83
N ALA A 145 -6.15 -0.94 7.79
CA ALA A 145 -6.27 -1.49 9.14
C ALA A 145 -5.37 -0.73 10.13
N PRO A 146 -5.55 -0.92 11.44
CA PRO A 146 -4.60 -0.45 12.44
C PRO A 146 -3.19 -0.97 12.15
N SER A 147 -2.19 -0.07 12.20
CA SER A 147 -0.79 -0.37 11.95
C SER A 147 0.12 0.67 12.58
N SER A 148 1.44 0.55 12.42
CA SER A 148 2.37 1.63 12.73
C SER A 148 2.81 2.39 11.47
N ARG A 149 3.19 3.66 11.65
CA ARG A 149 3.79 4.45 10.56
C ARG A 149 4.99 3.76 9.93
N LEU A 150 5.85 3.17 10.76
CA LEU A 150 7.07 2.53 10.28
C LEU A 150 6.81 1.22 9.56
N TRP A 151 5.81 0.44 9.98
CA TRP A 151 5.45 -0.81 9.32
C TRP A 151 4.88 -0.57 7.92
N ASP A 152 3.97 0.41 7.80
CA ASP A 152 3.42 0.83 6.51
C ASP A 152 4.49 1.46 5.61
N LEU A 153 5.36 2.31 6.20
CA LEU A 153 6.48 2.93 5.49
C LEU A 153 7.51 1.89 5.02
N ALA A 154 7.77 0.83 5.78
CA ALA A 154 8.71 -0.22 5.40
C ALA A 154 8.28 -0.93 4.11
N TYR A 155 7.00 -1.28 3.99
CA TYR A 155 6.46 -1.88 2.77
C TYR A 155 6.50 -0.90 1.60
N ALA A 156 6.01 0.32 1.83
CA ALA A 156 5.97 1.35 0.80
C ALA A 156 7.35 1.71 0.27
N ALA A 157 8.33 1.94 1.16
CA ALA A 157 9.69 2.28 0.76
C ALA A 157 10.36 1.13 -0.03
N GLN A 158 10.23 -0.12 0.44
CA GLN A 158 10.74 -1.29 -0.27
C GLN A 158 10.15 -1.39 -1.68
N SER A 159 8.83 -1.29 -1.78
CA SER A 159 8.08 -1.46 -3.03
C SER A 159 8.35 -0.31 -4.01
N MET A 160 8.22 0.95 -3.57
CA MET A 160 8.40 2.14 -4.41
C MET A 160 9.85 2.36 -4.83
N ALA A 161 10.81 2.13 -3.92
CA ALA A 161 12.23 2.22 -4.25
C ALA A 161 12.74 1.02 -5.07
N GLY A 162 11.92 -0.04 -5.20
CA GLY A 162 12.28 -1.25 -5.95
C GLY A 162 13.47 -1.99 -5.33
N MET A 163 13.50 -2.05 -3.98
CA MET A 163 14.59 -2.67 -3.23
C MET A 163 14.51 -4.20 -3.33
N SER A 164 15.38 -4.78 -4.12
CA SER A 164 15.44 -6.22 -4.34
C SER A 164 16.84 -6.63 -4.81
N PRO A 165 17.20 -7.93 -4.87
CA PRO A 165 18.49 -8.39 -5.37
C PRO A 165 18.82 -7.99 -6.82
N ARG A 166 17.83 -7.52 -7.56
CA ARG A 166 17.99 -7.05 -8.94
C ARG A 166 18.59 -5.64 -9.04
N ARG A 167 18.72 -4.95 -7.90
CA ARG A 167 19.22 -3.57 -7.84
C ARG A 167 20.43 -3.48 -6.92
N ASP A 168 21.42 -2.70 -7.35
CA ASP A 168 22.61 -2.41 -6.55
C ASP A 168 22.21 -1.77 -5.19
N PRO A 169 22.84 -2.18 -4.07
CA PRO A 169 22.52 -1.64 -2.75
C PRO A 169 22.72 -0.13 -2.63
N ALA A 170 23.71 0.46 -3.30
CA ALA A 170 23.93 1.91 -3.25
C ALA A 170 22.82 2.65 -4.02
N GLU A 171 22.35 2.12 -5.14
CA GLU A 171 21.20 2.66 -5.86
C GLU A 171 19.92 2.54 -5.01
N SER A 172 19.66 1.37 -4.41
CA SER A 172 18.53 1.15 -3.49
C SER A 172 18.57 2.14 -2.32
N ALA A 173 19.74 2.39 -1.74
CA ALA A 173 19.95 3.35 -0.66
C ALA A 173 19.64 4.79 -1.09
N ALA A 174 20.05 5.21 -2.28
CA ALA A 174 19.71 6.54 -2.81
C ALA A 174 18.20 6.72 -3.01
N ARG A 175 17.53 5.70 -3.51
CA ARG A 175 16.08 5.68 -3.72
C ARG A 175 15.30 5.66 -2.39
N LEU A 176 15.75 4.84 -1.43
CA LEU A 176 15.21 4.81 -0.06
C LEU A 176 15.31 6.19 0.58
N ARG A 177 16.48 6.84 0.51
CA ARG A 177 16.70 8.19 1.04
C ARG A 177 15.77 9.22 0.39
N ALA A 178 15.57 9.15 -0.92
CA ALA A 178 14.66 10.06 -1.61
C ALA A 178 13.21 9.90 -1.12
N TYR A 179 12.75 8.65 -0.99
CA TYR A 179 11.41 8.36 -0.51
C TYR A 179 11.18 8.80 0.94
N THR A 180 12.07 8.38 1.84
CA THR A 180 11.96 8.70 3.27
C THR A 180 12.24 10.17 3.59
N GLY A 181 13.13 10.81 2.80
CA GLY A 181 13.33 12.25 2.86
C GLY A 181 12.08 13.04 2.45
N GLY A 182 11.38 12.59 1.41
CA GLY A 182 10.08 13.14 1.03
C GLY A 182 9.02 12.94 2.12
N TYR A 183 8.98 11.76 2.73
CA TYR A 183 8.13 11.47 3.89
C TYR A 183 8.44 12.34 5.11
N GLY A 184 9.67 12.85 5.23
CA GLY A 184 10.14 13.60 6.40
C GLY A 184 10.35 12.67 7.61
N LEU A 185 10.99 11.52 7.36
CA LEU A 185 11.34 10.58 8.42
C LEU A 185 12.32 11.26 9.39
N ASP A 186 12.01 11.21 10.70
CA ASP A 186 12.98 11.59 11.73
C ASP A 186 14.15 10.58 11.72
N PRO A 187 15.40 11.03 11.58
CA PRO A 187 16.57 10.14 11.58
C PRO A 187 16.67 9.21 12.80
N ALA A 188 16.08 9.60 13.94
CA ALA A 188 16.03 8.75 15.12
C ALA A 188 15.32 7.41 14.88
N PHE A 189 14.40 7.34 13.93
CA PHE A 189 13.70 6.12 13.52
C PHE A 189 14.42 5.36 12.38
N GLY A 190 15.49 5.91 11.82
CA GLY A 190 16.24 5.29 10.73
C GLY A 190 16.71 3.86 11.03
N PRO A 191 17.35 3.60 12.18
CA PRO A 191 17.80 2.25 12.53
C PRO A 191 16.66 1.24 12.65
N GLU A 192 15.50 1.65 13.21
CA GLU A 192 14.31 0.79 13.33
C GLU A 192 13.72 0.49 11.94
N LEU A 193 13.54 1.49 11.10
CA LEU A 193 13.04 1.30 9.74
C LEU A 193 13.96 0.39 8.92
N ALA A 194 15.29 0.53 9.05
CA ALA A 194 16.25 -0.32 8.33
C ALA A 194 16.05 -1.81 8.61
N VAL A 195 15.68 -2.17 9.83
CA VAL A 195 15.37 -3.56 10.24
C VAL A 195 13.97 -3.95 9.76
N LEU A 196 12.99 -3.05 9.87
CA LEU A 196 11.60 -3.33 9.50
C LEU A 196 11.42 -3.60 7.99
N LEU A 197 12.28 -3.07 7.12
CA LEU A 197 12.27 -3.37 5.68
C LEU A 197 12.31 -4.88 5.42
N GLY A 198 13.29 -5.59 6.02
CA GLY A 198 13.42 -7.04 5.90
C GLY A 198 12.27 -7.79 6.58
N HIS A 199 11.90 -7.38 7.79
CA HIS A 199 10.79 -7.99 8.53
C HIS A 199 9.47 -7.92 7.75
N ARG A 200 9.16 -6.77 7.13
CA ARG A 200 7.92 -6.60 6.37
C ARG A 200 7.89 -7.43 5.08
N ALA A 201 9.02 -7.52 4.37
CA ALA A 201 9.16 -8.38 3.20
C ALA A 201 9.04 -9.87 3.58
N ARG A 202 9.64 -10.27 4.69
CA ARG A 202 9.55 -11.64 5.21
C ARG A 202 8.13 -11.99 5.65
N ALA A 203 7.40 -11.06 6.23
CA ALA A 203 5.99 -11.25 6.57
C ALA A 203 5.12 -11.49 5.33
N MET A 204 5.41 -10.82 4.20
CA MET A 204 4.76 -11.09 2.91
C MET A 204 5.11 -12.51 2.42
N TYR A 205 6.39 -12.88 2.44
CA TYR A 205 6.79 -14.25 2.06
C TYR A 205 6.02 -15.31 2.87
N HIS A 206 5.92 -15.14 4.18
CA HIS A 206 5.22 -16.11 5.05
C HIS A 206 3.72 -16.16 4.81
N LEU A 207 3.07 -15.03 4.51
CA LEU A 207 1.67 -15.01 4.10
C LEU A 207 1.46 -15.87 2.85
N LEU A 208 2.30 -15.66 1.84
CA LEU A 208 2.20 -16.35 0.56
C LEU A 208 2.53 -17.84 0.70
N GLU A 209 3.61 -18.20 1.41
CA GLU A 209 4.02 -19.57 1.68
C GLU A 209 2.94 -20.35 2.43
N THR A 210 2.36 -19.73 3.47
CA THR A 210 1.26 -20.33 4.24
C THR A 210 0.04 -20.54 3.37
N GLY A 211 -0.33 -19.53 2.58
CA GLY A 211 -1.43 -19.63 1.61
C GLY A 211 -1.22 -20.76 0.60
N PHE A 212 0.02 -20.95 0.12
CA PHE A 212 0.36 -22.04 -0.79
C PHE A 212 0.20 -23.40 -0.11
N ARG A 213 0.75 -23.59 1.09
CA ARG A 213 0.63 -24.85 1.84
C ARG A 213 -0.82 -25.22 2.18
N GLU A 214 -1.65 -24.22 2.42
CA GLU A 214 -3.08 -24.37 2.75
C GLU A 214 -3.98 -24.37 1.51
N ASN A 215 -3.44 -24.24 0.29
CA ASN A 215 -4.17 -24.07 -0.97
C ASN A 215 -5.21 -22.93 -0.91
N ARG A 216 -4.88 -21.85 -0.19
CA ARG A 216 -5.74 -20.69 0.02
C ARG A 216 -5.51 -19.65 -1.07
N GLN A 217 -6.53 -19.40 -1.89
CA GLN A 217 -6.46 -18.39 -2.94
C GLN A 217 -6.74 -16.99 -2.38
N PRO A 218 -6.14 -15.93 -2.97
CA PRO A 218 -5.22 -15.92 -4.12
C PRO A 218 -3.74 -16.19 -3.75
N TRP A 219 -3.42 -16.34 -2.47
CA TRP A 219 -2.06 -16.42 -1.95
C TRP A 219 -1.28 -17.59 -2.52
N ALA A 220 -1.95 -18.75 -2.74
CA ALA A 220 -1.31 -19.91 -3.33
C ALA A 220 -0.83 -19.66 -4.77
N ARG A 221 -1.64 -18.97 -5.58
CA ARG A 221 -1.25 -18.58 -6.94
C ARG A 221 -0.09 -17.59 -6.92
N ILE A 222 -0.21 -16.53 -6.10
CA ILE A 222 0.82 -15.50 -6.00
C ILE A 222 2.15 -16.10 -5.50
N PHE A 223 2.12 -17.06 -4.58
CA PHE A 223 3.34 -17.74 -4.16
C PHE A 223 4.01 -18.54 -5.29
N ALA A 224 3.22 -19.21 -6.12
CA ALA A 224 3.76 -19.94 -7.26
C ALA A 224 4.44 -19.02 -8.29
N GLU A 225 3.94 -17.80 -8.44
CA GLU A 225 4.47 -16.77 -9.34
C GLU A 225 5.66 -16.01 -8.71
N ASP A 226 5.51 -15.51 -7.48
CA ASP A 226 6.39 -14.52 -6.85
C ASP A 226 7.04 -14.97 -5.53
N GLY A 227 6.78 -16.18 -5.04
CA GLY A 227 7.35 -16.68 -3.77
C GLY A 227 8.88 -16.53 -3.69
N PRO A 228 9.66 -16.97 -4.72
CA PRO A 228 11.11 -16.77 -4.74
C PRO A 228 11.52 -15.30 -4.67
N TYR A 229 10.80 -14.40 -5.36
CA TYR A 229 11.08 -12.96 -5.32
C TYR A 229 10.98 -12.40 -3.90
N TRP A 230 9.92 -12.75 -3.15
CA TRP A 230 9.71 -12.26 -1.79
C TRP A 230 10.73 -12.80 -0.80
N ARG A 231 11.11 -14.11 -0.93
CA ARG A 231 12.19 -14.69 -0.13
C ARG A 231 13.51 -13.97 -0.38
N ASP A 232 13.91 -13.87 -1.64
CA ASP A 232 15.20 -13.31 -2.03
C ASP A 232 15.27 -11.80 -1.71
N THR A 233 14.13 -11.10 -1.79
CA THR A 233 14.01 -9.70 -1.37
C THR A 233 14.18 -9.55 0.13
N ALA A 234 13.55 -10.39 0.95
CA ALA A 234 13.73 -10.37 2.40
C ALA A 234 15.19 -10.64 2.79
N ASP A 235 15.81 -11.65 2.19
CA ASP A 235 17.23 -11.98 2.43
C ASP A 235 18.15 -10.84 2.01
N TYR A 236 17.89 -10.18 0.88
CA TYR A 236 18.63 -9.01 0.43
C TYR A 236 18.52 -7.84 1.40
N LEU A 237 17.30 -7.55 1.89
CA LEU A 237 17.07 -6.46 2.84
C LEU A 237 17.77 -6.73 4.18
N ASP A 238 17.68 -7.96 4.69
CA ASP A 238 18.34 -8.37 5.93
C ASP A 238 19.88 -8.30 5.82
N ALA A 239 20.44 -8.70 4.68
CA ALA A 239 21.89 -8.68 4.45
C ALA A 239 22.50 -7.27 4.38
N HIS A 240 21.68 -6.25 4.06
CA HIS A 240 22.16 -4.89 3.84
C HIS A 240 21.62 -3.87 4.87
N VAL A 241 21.17 -4.32 6.04
CA VAL A 241 20.68 -3.42 7.11
C VAL A 241 21.64 -2.28 7.43
N PRO A 242 22.98 -2.49 7.52
CA PRO A 242 23.90 -1.36 7.74
C PRO A 242 23.89 -0.31 6.63
N VAL A 243 23.66 -0.72 5.37
CA VAL A 243 23.57 0.21 4.22
C VAL A 243 22.29 1.05 4.34
N TRP A 244 21.18 0.41 4.70
CA TRP A 244 19.92 1.12 4.89
C TRP A 244 19.97 2.08 6.07
N ALA A 245 20.53 1.66 7.21
CA ALA A 245 20.70 2.52 8.38
C ALA A 245 21.56 3.74 8.06
N ALA A 246 22.68 3.56 7.33
CA ALA A 246 23.50 4.69 6.89
C ALA A 246 22.79 5.62 5.88
N ALA A 247 21.85 5.11 5.09
CA ALA A 247 21.07 5.92 4.18
C ALA A 247 19.98 6.74 4.88
N LEU A 248 19.54 6.30 6.07
CA LEU A 248 18.46 6.88 6.87
C LEU A 248 18.98 7.77 8.03
N ALA A 249 20.29 7.82 8.25
CA ALA A 249 20.95 8.71 9.19
C ALA A 249 21.03 10.13 8.61
#